data_3a4a710237e1feecea569be79f144082
#
_entry.id   3a4a710237e1feecea569be79f144082
#
_cell.length_a   1.000
_cell.length_b   1.000
_cell.length_c   1.000
_cell.angle_alpha   90.00
_cell.angle_beta   90.00
_cell.angle_gamma   90.00
#
_symmetry.space_group_name_H-M   'P 1'
#
loop_
_entity.id
_entity.type
_entity.pdbx_description
1 polymer ?
#
loop_
_entity_poly.entity_id
_entity_poly.type
_entity_poly.pdbx_seq_one_letter_code
_entity_poly.pdbx_strand_id
1 'polypeptide(L)'
;MSATEDAYRFEFTSIDGDRLPFEAWRGRPVLVVNTASYCGYTPQYSDLEALWQRYRGRGLVVLGVPSNDFGAQEPGSSAEIKRFCAAGYAVDFPLTEKSRVIGGEAHPFYKWIAAELGEAGAPRWNFHKYLVGPDGQLAGTWPSQVAPSDKRITAEIERLLSPPP
;
A
#
# COMPACT_ATOMS: atom_id res chain seq x y z
N MET A 1 7.11 16.43 20.70
CA MET A 1 6.75 16.52 19.36
C MET A 1 6.93 15.23 18.62
N SER A 2 5.88 14.68 18.25
CA SER A 2 5.95 13.40 17.58
C SER A 2 6.36 13.49 16.12
N ALA A 3 6.72 14.68 15.68
CA ALA A 3 7.14 14.89 14.30
C ALA A 3 8.28 14.00 13.87
N THR A 4 8.92 13.37 14.84
CA THR A 4 10.02 12.46 14.58
C THR A 4 9.56 11.06 14.18
N GLU A 5 8.29 10.73 14.39
CA GLU A 5 7.83 9.41 14.01
C GLU A 5 7.46 9.38 12.53
N ASP A 6 8.12 8.49 11.82
CA ASP A 6 7.91 8.30 10.38
C ASP A 6 7.80 6.81 10.05
N ALA A 7 7.54 6.52 8.79
CA ALA A 7 7.31 5.15 8.34
C ALA A 7 8.59 4.32 8.25
N TYR A 8 9.77 4.95 8.29
CA TYR A 8 11.02 4.23 8.03
C TYR A 8 11.41 3.24 9.12
N ARG A 9 10.79 3.32 10.29
CA ARG A 9 11.01 2.36 11.37
C ARG A 9 10.26 1.05 11.18
N PHE A 10 9.38 0.97 10.18
CA PHE A 10 8.58 -0.22 9.96
C PHE A 10 9.20 -1.15 8.93
N GLU A 11 8.86 -2.42 9.07
CA GLU A 11 9.33 -3.46 8.16
C GLU A 11 8.18 -4.42 7.91
N PHE A 12 7.97 -4.75 6.64
CA PHE A 12 7.05 -5.82 6.24
C PHE A 12 7.87 -7.06 5.89
N THR A 13 7.17 -8.17 5.72
CA THR A 13 7.74 -9.38 5.12
C THR A 13 7.14 -9.50 3.73
N SER A 14 7.97 -9.76 2.73
CA SER A 14 7.48 -9.91 1.37
C SER A 14 6.64 -11.17 1.22
N ILE A 15 5.86 -11.21 0.15
CA ILE A 15 5.05 -12.39 -0.16
C ILE A 15 5.91 -13.65 -0.36
N ASP A 16 7.20 -13.48 -0.63
CA ASP A 16 8.18 -14.57 -0.78
C ASP A 16 8.93 -14.87 0.52
N GLY A 17 8.64 -14.15 1.60
CA GLY A 17 9.27 -14.38 2.90
C GLY A 17 10.51 -13.54 3.17
N ASP A 18 10.88 -12.63 2.29
CA ASP A 18 12.05 -11.77 2.47
C ASP A 18 11.69 -10.53 3.27
N ARG A 19 12.71 -9.86 3.84
CA ARG A 19 12.51 -8.61 4.55
C ARG A 19 12.19 -7.49 3.57
N LEU A 20 11.21 -6.65 3.93
CA LEU A 20 10.85 -5.43 3.19
C LEU A 20 10.87 -4.24 4.15
N PRO A 21 12.05 -3.73 4.51
CA PRO A 21 12.12 -2.56 5.39
C PRO A 21 11.75 -1.29 4.63
N PHE A 22 10.91 -0.45 5.24
CA PHE A 22 10.54 0.84 4.66
C PHE A 22 11.77 1.72 4.45
N GLU A 23 12.80 1.53 5.27
CA GLU A 23 14.06 2.26 5.17
C GLU A 23 14.69 2.15 3.76
N ALA A 24 14.48 1.03 3.08
CA ALA A 24 15.00 0.82 1.73
C ALA A 24 14.40 1.81 0.72
N TRP A 25 13.27 2.43 1.06
CA TRP A 25 12.55 3.36 0.19
C TRP A 25 12.69 4.81 0.64
N ARG A 26 13.65 5.10 1.51
CA ARG A 26 13.86 6.46 2.02
C ARG A 26 14.08 7.43 0.85
N GLY A 27 13.38 8.57 0.91
CA GLY A 27 13.45 9.57 -0.15
C GLY A 27 12.50 9.31 -1.32
N ARG A 28 11.68 8.27 -1.26
CA ARG A 28 10.75 7.89 -2.33
C ARG A 28 9.33 7.87 -1.79
N PRO A 29 8.34 8.38 -2.53
CA PRO A 29 6.95 8.22 -2.11
C PRO A 29 6.52 6.76 -2.23
N VAL A 30 5.72 6.30 -1.26
CA VAL A 30 5.22 4.91 -1.23
C VAL A 30 3.70 4.93 -1.11
N LEU A 31 3.03 4.34 -2.07
CA LEU A 31 1.58 4.14 -2.02
C LEU A 31 1.31 2.76 -1.46
N VAL A 32 0.72 2.70 -0.27
CA VAL A 32 0.42 1.46 0.43
C VAL A 32 -1.06 1.16 0.32
N VAL A 33 -1.40 -0.03 -0.15
CA VAL A 33 -2.80 -0.42 -0.40
C VAL A 33 -3.04 -1.81 0.16
N ASN A 34 -4.05 -1.95 1.03
CA ASN A 34 -4.46 -3.28 1.49
C ASN A 34 -5.34 -3.93 0.42
N THR A 35 -5.01 -5.15 0.03
CA THR A 35 -5.57 -5.79 -1.16
C THR A 35 -6.30 -7.09 -0.83
N ALA A 36 -7.15 -7.54 -1.76
CA ALA A 36 -7.85 -8.80 -1.66
C ALA A 36 -8.15 -9.36 -3.05
N SER A 37 -8.25 -10.70 -3.13
CA SER A 37 -8.45 -11.40 -4.41
C SER A 37 -9.91 -11.56 -4.81
N TYR A 38 -10.85 -11.44 -3.86
CA TYR A 38 -12.27 -11.72 -4.10
C TYR A 38 -13.18 -10.55 -3.73
N CYS A 39 -12.74 -9.34 -4.03
CA CYS A 39 -13.46 -8.10 -3.75
C CYS A 39 -13.98 -7.49 -5.04
N GLY A 40 -15.09 -6.74 -4.95
CA GLY A 40 -15.56 -5.97 -6.11
C GLY A 40 -14.54 -4.95 -6.61
N TYR A 41 -13.61 -4.51 -5.75
CA TYR A 41 -12.55 -3.59 -6.12
C TYR A 41 -11.27 -4.29 -6.62
N THR A 42 -11.23 -5.62 -6.62
CA THR A 42 -10.04 -6.38 -7.05
C THR A 42 -9.50 -5.94 -8.42
N PRO A 43 -10.35 -5.56 -9.41
CA PRO A 43 -9.83 -5.03 -10.68
C PRO A 43 -8.94 -3.79 -10.53
N GLN A 44 -8.93 -3.11 -9.39
CA GLN A 44 -8.00 -2.00 -9.15
C GLN A 44 -6.54 -2.42 -9.17
N TYR A 45 -6.24 -3.72 -9.09
CA TYR A 45 -4.89 -4.22 -9.32
C TYR A 45 -4.32 -3.72 -10.66
N SER A 46 -5.16 -3.63 -11.70
CA SER A 46 -4.72 -3.15 -13.00
C SER A 46 -4.25 -1.70 -12.94
N ASP A 47 -5.01 -0.84 -12.23
CA ASP A 47 -4.62 0.56 -12.09
C ASP A 47 -3.39 0.72 -11.22
N LEU A 48 -3.24 -0.11 -10.18
CA LEU A 48 -2.05 -0.09 -9.33
C LEU A 48 -0.81 -0.47 -10.14
N GLU A 49 -0.93 -1.51 -10.96
CA GLU A 49 0.17 -1.93 -11.81
C GLU A 49 0.52 -0.85 -12.83
N ALA A 50 -0.49 -0.17 -13.39
CA ALA A 50 -0.26 0.94 -14.31
C ALA A 50 0.48 2.09 -13.64
N LEU A 51 0.11 2.43 -12.40
CA LEU A 51 0.84 3.44 -11.62
C LEU A 51 2.29 3.04 -11.41
N TRP A 52 2.50 1.78 -11.02
CA TRP A 52 3.84 1.24 -10.80
C TRP A 52 4.70 1.37 -12.06
N GLN A 53 4.19 0.92 -13.20
CA GLN A 53 4.93 1.00 -14.45
C GLN A 53 5.21 2.44 -14.86
N ARG A 54 4.25 3.34 -14.64
CA ARG A 54 4.39 4.74 -15.05
C ARG A 54 5.40 5.50 -14.20
N TYR A 55 5.41 5.27 -12.90
CA TYR A 55 6.15 6.14 -11.97
C TYR A 55 7.36 5.50 -11.31
N ARG A 56 7.56 4.18 -11.45
CA ARG A 56 8.69 3.52 -10.76
C ARG A 56 10.04 4.12 -11.15
N GLY A 57 10.22 4.50 -12.39
CA GLY A 57 11.45 5.10 -12.88
C GLY A 57 11.70 6.49 -12.30
N ARG A 58 10.67 7.14 -11.77
CA ARG A 58 10.79 8.44 -11.11
C ARG A 58 10.82 8.32 -9.60
N GLY A 59 10.71 7.13 -9.06
CA GLY A 59 10.89 6.88 -7.63
C GLY A 59 9.68 6.37 -6.86
N LEU A 60 8.49 6.31 -7.44
CA LEU A 60 7.33 5.79 -6.73
C LEU A 60 7.49 4.31 -6.40
N VAL A 61 7.13 3.93 -5.18
CA VAL A 61 6.94 2.55 -4.80
C VAL A 61 5.44 2.31 -4.59
N VAL A 62 4.91 1.23 -5.15
CA VAL A 62 3.56 0.75 -4.85
C VAL A 62 3.72 -0.51 -4.03
N LEU A 63 3.11 -0.55 -2.85
CA LEU A 63 3.18 -1.71 -1.95
C LEU A 63 1.78 -2.26 -1.73
N GLY A 64 1.53 -3.48 -2.19
CA GLY A 64 0.28 -4.18 -1.92
C GLY A 64 0.40 -5.02 -0.65
N VAL A 65 -0.59 -4.91 0.23
CA VAL A 65 -0.63 -5.62 1.51
C VAL A 65 -1.88 -6.50 1.53
N PRO A 66 -1.78 -7.76 1.11
CA PRO A 66 -2.94 -8.66 1.12
C PRO A 66 -3.45 -8.84 2.55
N SER A 67 -4.78 -8.74 2.73
CA SER A 67 -5.40 -8.87 4.04
C SER A 67 -6.77 -9.54 3.94
N ASN A 68 -7.04 -10.43 4.89
CA ASN A 68 -8.34 -11.10 4.99
C ASN A 68 -9.30 -10.41 5.97
N ASP A 69 -8.94 -9.22 6.44
CA ASP A 69 -9.68 -8.53 7.51
C ASP A 69 -11.06 -8.02 7.08
N PHE A 70 -11.29 -7.83 5.78
CA PHE A 70 -12.56 -7.25 5.31
C PHE A 70 -13.35 -8.29 4.50
N GLY A 71 -14.42 -8.78 5.10
CA GLY A 71 -15.30 -9.73 4.42
C GLY A 71 -14.68 -11.08 4.12
N ALA A 72 -13.53 -11.39 4.71
CA ALA A 72 -12.80 -12.62 4.45
C ALA A 72 -12.58 -12.83 2.94
N GLN A 73 -12.24 -11.76 2.22
CA GLN A 73 -12.10 -11.81 0.75
C GLN A 73 -10.67 -12.09 0.29
N GLU A 74 -9.78 -12.44 1.24
CA GLU A 74 -8.42 -12.91 0.92
C GLU A 74 -8.12 -14.18 1.73
N PRO A 75 -8.85 -15.28 1.49
CA PRO A 75 -8.68 -16.49 2.30
C PRO A 75 -7.48 -17.35 1.94
N GLY A 76 -6.86 -17.10 0.80
CA GLY A 76 -5.77 -17.92 0.31
C GLY A 76 -4.46 -17.72 1.07
N SER A 77 -3.51 -18.63 0.84
CA SER A 77 -2.14 -18.49 1.33
C SER A 77 -1.39 -17.44 0.54
N SER A 78 -0.25 -17.00 1.06
CA SER A 78 0.61 -16.06 0.34
C SER A 78 1.00 -16.60 -1.04
N ALA A 79 1.31 -17.89 -1.15
CA ALA A 79 1.63 -18.50 -2.44
C ALA A 79 0.46 -18.44 -3.42
N GLU A 80 -0.75 -18.69 -2.94
CA GLU A 80 -1.96 -18.62 -3.78
C GLU A 80 -2.24 -17.18 -4.23
N ILE A 81 -2.07 -16.22 -3.33
CA ILE A 81 -2.23 -14.81 -3.64
C ILE A 81 -1.23 -14.37 -4.71
N LYS A 82 0.03 -14.77 -4.56
CA LYS A 82 1.06 -14.44 -5.53
C LYS A 82 0.69 -14.96 -6.93
N ARG A 83 0.25 -16.21 -7.01
CA ARG A 83 -0.17 -16.79 -8.27
C ARG A 83 -1.38 -16.08 -8.88
N PHE A 84 -2.34 -15.72 -8.05
CA PHE A 84 -3.53 -14.99 -8.49
C PHE A 84 -3.14 -13.63 -9.09
N CYS A 85 -2.30 -12.88 -8.41
CA CYS A 85 -1.86 -11.56 -8.88
C CYS A 85 -1.05 -11.65 -10.17
N ALA A 86 -0.15 -12.63 -10.26
CA ALA A 86 0.68 -12.80 -11.44
C ALA A 86 -0.15 -13.23 -12.65
N ALA A 87 -1.04 -14.21 -12.48
CA ALA A 87 -1.81 -14.76 -13.59
C ALA A 87 -2.96 -13.86 -14.02
N GLY A 88 -3.61 -13.20 -13.06
CA GLY A 88 -4.81 -12.41 -13.33
C GLY A 88 -4.55 -10.96 -13.71
N TYR A 89 -3.48 -10.37 -13.18
CA TYR A 89 -3.23 -8.93 -13.31
C TYR A 89 -1.78 -8.58 -13.66
N ALA A 90 -0.93 -9.58 -13.85
CA ALA A 90 0.49 -9.38 -14.15
C ALA A 90 1.17 -8.43 -13.17
N VAL A 91 0.85 -8.55 -11.88
CA VAL A 91 1.36 -7.65 -10.84
C VAL A 91 2.87 -7.79 -10.73
N ASP A 92 3.57 -6.65 -10.83
CA ASP A 92 5.03 -6.57 -10.71
C ASP A 92 5.46 -5.71 -9.52
N PHE A 93 4.56 -4.92 -8.94
CA PHE A 93 4.90 -4.13 -7.76
C PHE A 93 5.05 -5.03 -6.53
N PRO A 94 5.82 -4.58 -5.51
CA PRO A 94 6.03 -5.38 -4.30
C PRO A 94 4.73 -5.73 -3.58
N LEU A 95 4.64 -6.96 -3.12
CA LEU A 95 3.55 -7.46 -2.29
C LEU A 95 4.13 -7.95 -0.97
N THR A 96 3.41 -7.72 0.13
CA THR A 96 3.78 -8.33 1.41
C THR A 96 3.12 -9.68 1.55
N GLU A 97 3.55 -10.45 2.57
CA GLU A 97 2.78 -11.61 3.00
C GLU A 97 1.42 -11.13 3.51
N LYS A 98 0.45 -12.05 3.57
CA LYS A 98 -0.88 -11.72 4.10
C LYS A 98 -0.75 -11.17 5.51
N SER A 99 -1.41 -10.02 5.79
CA SER A 99 -1.22 -9.28 7.03
C SER A 99 -2.54 -8.84 7.63
N ARG A 100 -2.54 -8.61 8.95
CA ARG A 100 -3.65 -7.93 9.62
C ARG A 100 -3.44 -6.43 9.47
N VAL A 101 -4.51 -5.71 9.19
CA VAL A 101 -4.42 -4.26 8.97
C VAL A 101 -5.33 -3.46 9.89
N ILE A 102 -6.19 -4.13 10.66
CA ILE A 102 -7.06 -3.48 11.66
C ILE A 102 -7.01 -4.25 12.97
N GLY A 103 -7.42 -3.58 14.04
CA GLY A 103 -7.52 -4.19 15.38
C GLY A 103 -6.20 -4.28 16.11
N GLY A 104 -6.22 -4.93 17.25
CA GLY A 104 -5.06 -5.01 18.14
C GLY A 104 -3.88 -5.79 17.58
N GLU A 105 -4.11 -6.63 16.57
CA GLU A 105 -3.06 -7.43 15.94
C GLU A 105 -2.64 -6.89 14.58
N ALA A 106 -3.05 -5.66 14.25
CA ALA A 106 -2.64 -5.04 13.01
C ALA A 106 -1.11 -4.88 12.94
N HIS A 107 -0.58 -4.97 11.74
CA HIS A 107 0.83 -4.69 11.50
C HIS A 107 1.18 -3.29 12.05
N PRO A 108 2.36 -3.10 12.64
CA PRO A 108 2.74 -1.82 13.25
C PRO A 108 2.54 -0.60 12.33
N PHE A 109 2.75 -0.74 11.03
CA PHE A 109 2.49 0.34 10.09
C PHE A 109 1.03 0.81 10.18
N TYR A 110 0.08 -0.13 10.22
CA TYR A 110 -1.35 0.20 10.29
C TYR A 110 -1.75 0.71 11.67
N LYS A 111 -1.07 0.29 12.73
CA LYS A 111 -1.27 0.88 14.06
C LYS A 111 -0.83 2.34 14.06
N TRP A 112 0.26 2.64 13.39
CA TRP A 112 0.76 4.00 13.23
C TRP A 112 -0.25 4.86 12.45
N ILE A 113 -0.84 4.32 11.39
CA ILE A 113 -1.89 5.00 10.63
C ILE A 113 -3.05 5.40 11.56
N ALA A 114 -3.53 4.46 12.37
CA ALA A 114 -4.63 4.72 13.30
C ALA A 114 -4.25 5.77 14.35
N ALA A 115 -2.99 5.77 14.81
CA ALA A 115 -2.51 6.75 15.77
C ALA A 115 -2.41 8.14 15.15
N GLU A 116 -1.95 8.24 13.89
CA GLU A 116 -1.78 9.53 13.21
C GLU A 116 -3.10 10.13 12.75
N LEU A 117 -4.01 9.32 12.23
CA LEU A 117 -5.25 9.77 11.63
C LEU A 117 -6.49 9.55 12.49
N GLY A 118 -6.34 8.86 13.64
CA GLY A 118 -7.46 8.42 14.44
C GLY A 118 -8.10 7.17 13.86
N GLU A 119 -9.01 6.56 14.62
CA GLU A 119 -9.68 5.33 14.20
C GLU A 119 -10.43 5.50 12.86
N ALA A 120 -10.95 6.69 12.60
CA ALA A 120 -11.66 6.96 11.35
C ALA A 120 -10.72 6.92 10.14
N GLY A 121 -9.42 7.08 10.35
CA GLY A 121 -8.43 7.02 9.27
C GLY A 121 -7.89 5.63 9.01
N ALA A 122 -8.20 4.65 9.86
CA ALA A 122 -7.80 3.26 9.62
C ALA A 122 -8.49 2.71 8.37
N PRO A 123 -7.96 1.64 7.77
CA PRO A 123 -8.61 1.06 6.59
C PRO A 123 -10.05 0.68 6.91
N ARG A 124 -10.97 1.02 6.00
CA ARG A 124 -12.40 0.77 6.19
C ARG A 124 -12.90 -0.36 5.30
N TRP A 125 -12.14 -0.72 4.30
CA TRP A 125 -12.45 -1.82 3.39
C TRP A 125 -11.18 -2.17 2.60
N ASN A 126 -11.28 -3.16 1.72
CA ASN A 126 -10.20 -3.53 0.81
C ASN A 126 -9.87 -2.39 -0.13
N PHE A 127 -8.63 -2.25 -0.52
CA PHE A 127 -8.13 -1.22 -1.44
C PHE A 127 -8.24 0.21 -0.90
N HIS A 128 -8.13 0.36 0.41
CA HIS A 128 -7.91 1.66 1.03
C HIS A 128 -6.46 2.08 0.80
N LYS A 129 -6.22 3.34 0.44
CA LYS A 129 -4.90 3.80 0.01
C LYS A 129 -4.31 4.80 0.99
N TYR A 130 -3.01 4.66 1.24
CA TYR A 130 -2.22 5.59 2.04
C TYR A 130 -0.97 5.95 1.27
N LEU A 131 -0.68 7.25 1.17
CA LEU A 131 0.53 7.73 0.50
C LEU A 131 1.50 8.24 1.57
N VAL A 132 2.69 7.65 1.61
CA VAL A 132 3.79 8.09 2.48
C VAL A 132 4.74 8.89 1.62
N GLY A 133 5.07 10.10 2.07
CA GLY A 133 5.96 10.99 1.33
C GLY A 133 7.43 10.59 1.46
N PRO A 134 8.30 11.25 0.68
CA PRO A 134 9.75 10.99 0.72
C PRO A 134 10.39 11.27 2.06
N ASP A 135 9.72 12.00 2.94
CA ASP A 135 10.18 12.29 4.31
C ASP A 135 9.68 11.24 5.32
N GLY A 136 8.95 10.23 4.85
CA GLY A 136 8.39 9.21 5.73
C GLY A 136 7.10 9.59 6.43
N GLN A 137 6.56 10.78 6.17
CA GLN A 137 5.31 11.24 6.78
C GLN A 137 4.13 10.91 5.89
N LEU A 138 2.94 10.77 6.49
CA LEU A 138 1.72 10.56 5.72
C LEU A 138 1.41 11.80 4.89
N ALA A 139 1.19 11.60 3.61
CA ALA A 139 0.88 12.68 2.66
C ALA A 139 -0.57 12.63 2.18
N GLY A 140 -1.23 11.48 2.26
CA GLY A 140 -2.63 11.38 1.85
C GLY A 140 -3.22 10.02 2.11
N THR A 141 -4.54 9.97 2.08
CA THR A 141 -5.29 8.73 2.20
C THR A 141 -6.57 8.84 1.37
N TRP A 142 -6.98 7.74 0.77
CA TRP A 142 -8.18 7.68 -0.05
C TRP A 142 -8.92 6.37 0.18
N PRO A 143 -10.25 6.42 0.26
CA PRO A 143 -11.03 5.20 0.49
C PRO A 143 -11.05 4.29 -0.74
N SER A 144 -11.62 3.10 -0.54
CA SER A 144 -11.64 2.03 -1.55
C SER A 144 -12.16 2.47 -2.91
N GLN A 145 -13.22 3.28 -2.93
CA GLN A 145 -13.88 3.67 -4.17
C GLN A 145 -13.07 4.65 -5.03
N VAL A 146 -12.03 5.26 -4.48
CA VAL A 146 -11.16 6.14 -5.27
C VAL A 146 -10.16 5.27 -6.01
N ALA A 147 -10.29 5.18 -7.32
CA ALA A 147 -9.40 4.35 -8.13
C ALA A 147 -7.97 4.88 -8.09
N PRO A 148 -6.97 3.99 -8.19
CA PRO A 148 -5.57 4.43 -8.20
C PRO A 148 -5.23 5.43 -9.31
N SER A 149 -5.97 5.38 -10.42
CA SER A 149 -5.79 6.30 -11.54
C SER A 149 -6.46 7.65 -11.34
N ASP A 150 -7.20 7.84 -10.25
CA ASP A 150 -7.91 9.09 -9.98
C ASP A 150 -6.91 10.24 -9.83
N LYS A 151 -7.29 11.41 -10.37
CA LYS A 151 -6.41 12.59 -10.36
C LYS A 151 -6.05 13.05 -8.96
N ARG A 152 -6.92 12.81 -7.97
CA ARG A 152 -6.62 13.14 -6.58
C ARG A 152 -5.38 12.41 -6.09
N ILE A 153 -5.19 11.17 -6.52
CA ILE A 153 -4.01 10.36 -6.16
C ILE A 153 -2.83 10.72 -7.03
N THR A 154 -3.01 10.76 -8.35
CA THR A 154 -1.89 11.01 -9.26
C THR A 154 -1.31 12.40 -9.08
N ALA A 155 -2.14 13.42 -8.77
CA ALA A 155 -1.64 14.77 -8.52
C ALA A 155 -0.75 14.80 -7.27
N GLU A 156 -1.12 14.08 -6.20
CA GLU A 156 -0.28 14.01 -5.00
C GLU A 156 1.01 13.27 -5.26
N ILE A 157 0.95 12.18 -6.02
CA ILE A 157 2.17 11.46 -6.42
C ILE A 157 3.09 12.39 -7.19
N GLU A 158 2.57 13.10 -8.18
CA GLU A 158 3.37 14.02 -9.00
C GLU A 158 4.01 15.10 -8.13
N ARG A 159 3.27 15.63 -7.16
CA ARG A 159 3.79 16.65 -6.26
C ARG A 159 4.98 16.16 -5.44
N LEU A 160 4.97 14.87 -5.07
CA LEU A 160 5.99 14.27 -4.21
C LEU A 160 7.17 13.68 -4.98
N LEU A 161 7.03 13.47 -6.28
CA LEU A 161 8.11 12.94 -7.09
C LEU A 161 9.11 14.04 -7.44
N SER A 162 10.37 13.63 -7.63
CA SER A 162 11.37 14.55 -8.13
C SER A 162 10.97 15.02 -9.52
N PRO A 163 11.24 16.30 -9.87
CA PRO A 163 10.96 16.79 -11.22
C PRO A 163 11.67 15.91 -12.26
N PRO A 164 11.09 15.77 -13.44
CA PRO A 164 11.77 15.07 -14.54
C PRO A 164 13.10 15.78 -14.85
N PRO A 165 14.13 15.04 -15.24
CA PRO A 165 15.41 15.64 -15.62
C PRO A 165 15.29 16.54 -16.85
#